data_4af20f5064b6e248c99ffde661749a1d
#
_entry.id   4af20f5064b6e248c99ffde661749a1d
#
_cell.length_a   1.000
_cell.length_b   1.000
_cell.length_c   1.000
_cell.angle_alpha   90.00
_cell.angle_beta   90.00
_cell.angle_gamma   90.00
#
_symmetry.space_group_name_H-M   'P 1'
#
loop_
_entity.id
_entity.type
_entity.pdbx_description
1 polymer ?
#
loop_
_entity_poly.entity_id
_entity_poly.type
_entity_poly.pdbx_seq_one_letter_code
_entity_poly.pdbx_strand_id
1 'polypeptide(L)'
;LVQISTLERCYLLRLTHVGMPVEIAEIFADPNICKVGLAFKDDINGLRRRREFKPANCIDLQSMVCKYGIMEMGLQKIFAIIFGKKISKAQQLTNWENSHLTDEQARYASTDAWATLSIYLALQQVKPLSKRAIEALKRAEKEAQIRRQQEALAKKCAESTPPLTSNLSPLT
;
A
#
# COMPACT_ATOMS: atom_id res chain seq x y z
N LEU A 1 -0.33 -16.20 -1.21
CA LEU A 1 -1.73 -15.99 -1.63
C LEU A 1 -1.76 -14.99 -2.79
N VAL A 2 -2.44 -15.33 -3.89
CA VAL A 2 -2.78 -14.39 -4.97
C VAL A 2 -4.25 -13.99 -4.82
N GLN A 3 -4.51 -12.71 -4.92
CA GLN A 3 -5.84 -12.12 -4.78
C GLN A 3 -6.18 -11.41 -6.09
N ILE A 4 -7.24 -11.82 -6.74
CA ILE A 4 -7.70 -11.23 -8.01
C ILE A 4 -9.15 -10.81 -7.85
N SER A 5 -9.46 -9.55 -8.06
CA SER A 5 -10.81 -9.01 -7.98
C SER A 5 -11.28 -8.51 -9.34
N THR A 6 -12.49 -8.88 -9.70
CA THR A 6 -13.34 -8.19 -10.67
C THR A 6 -14.33 -7.30 -9.92
N LEU A 7 -15.25 -6.63 -10.61
CA LEU A 7 -16.32 -5.86 -9.96
C LEU A 7 -17.30 -6.76 -9.19
N GLU A 8 -17.45 -8.01 -9.59
CA GLU A 8 -18.48 -8.93 -9.08
C GLU A 8 -17.92 -9.99 -8.15
N ARG A 9 -16.66 -10.37 -8.32
CA ARG A 9 -16.06 -11.52 -7.63
C ARG A 9 -14.62 -11.27 -7.25
N CYS A 10 -14.20 -11.91 -6.16
CA CYS A 10 -12.80 -12.01 -5.77
C CYS A 10 -12.36 -13.46 -5.71
N TYR A 11 -11.20 -13.75 -6.26
CA TYR A 11 -10.58 -15.06 -6.28
C TYR A 11 -9.35 -15.05 -5.39
N LEU A 12 -9.26 -16.00 -4.48
CA LEU A 12 -8.15 -16.20 -3.57
C LEU A 12 -7.46 -17.51 -3.93
N LEU A 13 -6.24 -17.43 -4.47
CA LEU A 13 -5.48 -18.61 -4.91
C LEU A 13 -4.27 -18.82 -4.00
N ARG A 14 -4.27 -19.94 -3.31
CA ARG A 14 -3.13 -20.37 -2.48
C ARG A 14 -2.12 -21.14 -3.33
N LEU A 15 -1.13 -20.44 -3.89
CA LEU A 15 -0.15 -21.03 -4.79
C LEU A 15 0.70 -22.14 -4.15
N THR A 16 0.76 -22.23 -2.84
CA THR A 16 1.37 -23.35 -2.12
C THR A 16 0.60 -24.65 -2.25
N HIS A 17 -0.71 -24.58 -2.55
CA HIS A 17 -1.60 -25.74 -2.70
C HIS A 17 -1.85 -26.10 -4.17
N VAL A 18 -2.03 -25.09 -5.02
CA VAL A 18 -2.43 -25.29 -6.42
C VAL A 18 -1.32 -25.05 -7.42
N GLY A 19 -0.13 -24.63 -6.94
CA GLY A 19 0.93 -24.20 -7.83
C GLY A 19 0.61 -22.87 -8.51
N MET A 20 1.26 -22.57 -9.62
CA MET A 20 0.97 -21.41 -10.47
C MET A 20 0.21 -21.89 -11.72
N PRO A 21 -1.14 -21.74 -11.77
CA PRO A 21 -1.92 -22.13 -12.92
C PRO A 21 -1.48 -21.39 -14.19
N VAL A 22 -1.57 -22.04 -15.35
CA VAL A 22 -1.21 -21.43 -16.64
C VAL A 22 -2.12 -20.24 -16.96
N GLU A 23 -3.39 -20.35 -16.63
CA GLU A 23 -4.41 -19.33 -16.86
C GLU A 23 -4.07 -18.01 -16.14
N ILE A 24 -3.49 -18.11 -14.95
CA ILE A 24 -3.02 -16.90 -14.22
C ILE A 24 -1.85 -16.25 -14.94
N ALA A 25 -0.89 -17.03 -15.45
CA ALA A 25 0.21 -16.50 -16.24
C ALA A 25 -0.29 -15.85 -17.54
N GLU A 26 -1.27 -16.46 -18.22
CA GLU A 26 -1.91 -15.93 -19.42
C GLU A 26 -2.62 -14.60 -19.13
N ILE A 27 -3.40 -14.51 -18.04
CA ILE A 27 -4.04 -13.26 -17.61
C ILE A 27 -2.98 -12.15 -17.40
N PHE A 28 -1.87 -12.45 -16.74
CA PHE A 28 -0.81 -11.47 -16.54
C PHE A 28 -0.09 -11.07 -17.83
N ALA A 29 -0.02 -11.96 -18.80
CA ALA A 29 0.63 -11.73 -20.10
C ALA A 29 -0.30 -11.04 -21.12
N ASP A 30 -1.62 -11.10 -20.95
CA ASP A 30 -2.58 -10.56 -21.92
C ASP A 30 -2.55 -9.01 -21.90
N PRO A 31 -2.21 -8.35 -23.02
CA PRO A 31 -2.24 -6.89 -23.11
C PRO A 31 -3.65 -6.28 -23.09
N ASN A 32 -4.69 -7.07 -23.39
CA ASN A 32 -6.08 -6.61 -23.39
C ASN A 32 -6.69 -6.57 -21.99
N ILE A 33 -6.10 -7.29 -21.04
CA ILE A 33 -6.52 -7.27 -19.63
C ILE A 33 -5.64 -6.27 -18.88
N CYS A 34 -6.26 -5.23 -18.32
CA CYS A 34 -5.58 -4.30 -17.41
C CYS A 34 -5.44 -4.92 -16.02
N LYS A 35 -4.22 -5.10 -15.55
CA LYS A 35 -3.94 -5.57 -14.18
C LYS A 35 -3.55 -4.39 -13.32
N VAL A 36 -4.26 -4.18 -12.22
CA VAL A 36 -4.02 -3.10 -11.27
C VAL A 36 -3.58 -3.67 -9.94
N GLY A 37 -2.49 -3.17 -9.42
CA GLY A 37 -1.97 -3.57 -8.11
C GLY A 37 -1.38 -2.39 -7.36
N LEU A 38 -1.02 -2.61 -6.10
CA LEU A 38 -0.36 -1.62 -5.26
C LEU A 38 1.04 -2.13 -4.89
N ALA A 39 2.09 -1.47 -5.35
CA ALA A 39 3.50 -1.87 -5.12
C ALA A 39 3.81 -3.30 -5.58
N PHE A 40 3.12 -3.81 -6.60
CA PHE A 40 3.08 -5.24 -6.92
C PHE A 40 4.18 -5.72 -7.90
N LYS A 41 5.19 -4.89 -8.16
CA LYS A 41 6.32 -5.26 -9.02
C LYS A 41 7.06 -6.51 -8.53
N ASP A 42 7.30 -6.58 -7.22
CA ASP A 42 7.98 -7.72 -6.61
C ASP A 42 7.09 -8.95 -6.56
N ASP A 43 5.78 -8.78 -6.40
CA ASP A 43 4.80 -9.86 -6.50
C ASP A 43 4.79 -10.47 -7.90
N ILE A 44 4.77 -9.66 -8.95
CA ILE A 44 4.88 -10.12 -10.34
C ILE A 44 6.19 -10.88 -10.56
N ASN A 45 7.32 -10.39 -10.06
CA ASN A 45 8.59 -11.09 -10.14
C ASN A 45 8.55 -12.42 -9.38
N GLY A 46 7.88 -12.47 -8.23
CA GLY A 46 7.63 -13.69 -7.47
C GLY A 46 6.79 -14.72 -8.26
N LEU A 47 5.75 -14.28 -8.95
CA LEU A 47 4.94 -15.13 -9.83
C LEU A 47 5.74 -15.65 -11.02
N ARG A 48 6.55 -14.79 -11.66
CA ARG A 48 7.41 -15.18 -12.79
C ARG A 48 8.47 -16.24 -12.42
N ARG A 49 8.96 -16.26 -11.18
CA ARG A 49 9.84 -17.33 -10.70
C ARG A 49 9.14 -18.69 -10.59
N ARG A 50 7.80 -18.69 -10.43
CA ARG A 50 7.01 -19.93 -10.36
C ARG A 50 6.60 -20.45 -11.73
N ARG A 51 6.31 -19.53 -12.67
CA ARG A 51 6.01 -19.83 -14.08
C ARG A 51 6.43 -18.63 -14.92
N GLU A 52 7.16 -18.86 -15.99
CA GLU A 52 7.62 -17.81 -16.87
C GLU A 52 6.44 -17.20 -17.66
N PHE A 53 6.36 -15.87 -17.68
CA PHE A 53 5.48 -15.07 -18.53
C PHE A 53 6.03 -13.65 -18.67
N LYS A 54 5.60 -12.93 -19.71
CA LYS A 54 5.96 -11.53 -19.94
C LYS A 54 4.77 -10.65 -19.49
N PRO A 55 4.88 -9.93 -18.37
CA PRO A 55 3.78 -9.07 -17.91
C PRO A 55 3.45 -8.00 -18.94
N ALA A 56 2.16 -7.78 -19.18
CA ALA A 56 1.64 -6.74 -20.07
C ALA A 56 0.51 -5.97 -19.39
N ASN A 57 0.33 -4.70 -19.72
CA ASN A 57 -0.74 -3.82 -19.22
C ASN A 57 -0.94 -3.89 -17.70
N CYS A 58 0.17 -3.69 -16.96
CA CYS A 58 0.20 -3.70 -15.51
C CYS A 58 0.32 -2.26 -14.98
N ILE A 59 -0.61 -1.83 -14.14
CA ILE A 59 -0.69 -0.48 -13.57
C ILE A 59 -0.43 -0.57 -12.07
N ASP A 60 0.61 0.13 -11.59
CA ASP A 60 0.86 0.30 -10.16
C ASP A 60 0.14 1.54 -9.65
N LEU A 61 -0.77 1.35 -8.69
CA LEU A 61 -1.54 2.42 -8.08
C LEU A 61 -0.66 3.46 -7.37
N GLN A 62 0.46 3.08 -6.77
CA GLN A 62 1.35 4.05 -6.12
C GLN A 62 1.84 5.10 -7.11
N SER A 63 2.20 4.69 -8.33
CA SER A 63 2.59 5.59 -9.40
C SER A 63 1.40 6.39 -9.97
N MET A 64 0.21 5.81 -9.94
CA MET A 64 -0.99 6.43 -10.46
C MET A 64 -1.52 7.51 -9.53
N VAL A 65 -1.69 7.23 -8.23
CA VAL A 65 -2.29 8.13 -7.24
C VAL A 65 -1.54 9.45 -7.10
N CYS A 66 -0.22 9.43 -7.29
CA CYS A 66 0.60 10.65 -7.31
C CYS A 66 0.15 11.68 -8.35
N LYS A 67 -0.41 11.23 -9.49
CA LYS A 67 -0.94 12.11 -10.53
C LYS A 67 -2.19 12.86 -10.11
N TYR A 68 -2.82 12.43 -9.03
CA TYR A 68 -4.03 13.03 -8.45
C TYR A 68 -3.75 13.76 -7.13
N GLY A 69 -2.46 13.96 -6.79
CA GLY A 69 -2.05 14.68 -5.59
C GLY A 69 -2.06 13.85 -4.31
N ILE A 70 -2.25 12.53 -4.41
CA ILE A 70 -2.20 11.63 -3.26
C ILE A 70 -0.76 11.14 -3.10
N MET A 71 -0.10 11.55 -2.00
CA MET A 71 1.29 11.18 -1.69
C MET A 71 1.39 9.96 -0.76
N GLU A 72 0.27 9.46 -0.28
CA GLU A 72 0.22 8.24 0.53
C GLU A 72 0.45 6.98 -0.32
N MET A 73 1.18 6.01 0.26
CA MET A 73 1.58 4.79 -0.44
C MET A 73 0.84 3.54 0.02
N GLY A 74 0.16 3.60 1.16
CA GLY A 74 -0.56 2.45 1.73
C GLY A 74 -2.02 2.40 1.30
N LEU A 75 -2.51 1.20 0.95
CA LEU A 75 -3.87 0.96 0.45
C LEU A 75 -4.95 1.63 1.31
N GLN A 76 -4.92 1.39 2.64
CA GLN A 76 -5.96 1.88 3.55
C GLN A 76 -6.00 3.41 3.61
N LYS A 77 -4.83 4.07 3.53
CA LYS A 77 -4.75 5.53 3.53
C LYS A 77 -5.26 6.11 2.21
N ILE A 78 -4.83 5.54 1.08
CA ILE A 78 -5.32 5.93 -0.24
C ILE A 78 -6.83 5.76 -0.32
N PHE A 79 -7.35 4.62 0.13
CA PHE A 79 -8.78 4.33 0.15
C PHE A 79 -9.55 5.33 1.03
N ALA A 80 -9.02 5.66 2.22
CA ALA A 80 -9.63 6.62 3.12
C ALA A 80 -9.69 8.04 2.53
N ILE A 81 -8.66 8.45 1.79
CA ILE A 81 -8.63 9.76 1.11
C ILE A 81 -9.71 9.83 0.02
N ILE A 82 -9.86 8.77 -0.77
CA ILE A 82 -10.76 8.77 -1.94
C ILE A 82 -12.23 8.56 -1.52
N PHE A 83 -12.48 7.66 -0.57
CA PHE A 83 -13.84 7.22 -0.21
C PHE A 83 -14.34 7.71 1.15
N GLY A 84 -13.49 8.36 1.97
CA GLY A 84 -13.83 8.76 3.33
C GLY A 84 -14.08 7.59 4.29
N LYS A 85 -13.69 6.36 3.92
CA LYS A 85 -13.94 5.13 4.68
C LYS A 85 -12.63 4.44 5.06
N LYS A 86 -12.64 3.72 6.19
CA LYS A 86 -11.46 2.96 6.66
C LYS A 86 -11.61 1.47 6.33
N ILE A 87 -10.53 0.85 5.86
CA ILE A 87 -10.39 -0.60 5.75
C ILE A 87 -9.71 -1.13 7.00
N SER A 88 -10.23 -2.22 7.56
CA SER A 88 -9.66 -2.88 8.75
C SER A 88 -8.27 -3.44 8.45
N LYS A 89 -7.39 -3.42 9.44
CA LYS A 89 -6.06 -4.08 9.42
C LYS A 89 -6.00 -5.33 10.30
N ALA A 90 -7.12 -5.75 10.86
CA ALA A 90 -7.16 -6.76 11.92
C ALA A 90 -6.50 -8.10 11.52
N GLN A 91 -6.54 -8.47 10.24
CA GLN A 91 -5.99 -9.73 9.77
C GLN A 91 -4.57 -9.62 9.18
N GLN A 92 -3.99 -8.42 9.11
CA GLN A 92 -2.70 -8.19 8.45
C GLN A 92 -1.55 -9.03 9.04
N LEU A 93 -1.53 -9.22 10.36
CA LEU A 93 -0.47 -9.91 11.11
C LEU A 93 -0.88 -11.32 11.55
N THR A 94 -1.97 -11.87 11.04
CA THR A 94 -2.41 -13.24 11.37
C THR A 94 -1.59 -14.26 10.59
N ASN A 95 -1.67 -15.54 10.99
CA ASN A 95 -0.94 -16.60 10.30
C ASN A 95 -1.63 -16.99 8.99
N TRP A 96 -1.04 -16.59 7.88
CA TRP A 96 -1.49 -16.87 6.51
C TRP A 96 -1.01 -18.22 5.96
N GLU A 97 -0.19 -18.96 6.72
CA GLU A 97 0.35 -20.27 6.33
C GLU A 97 -0.51 -21.44 6.85
N ASN A 98 -1.52 -21.18 7.65
CA ASN A 98 -2.46 -22.21 8.10
C ASN A 98 -3.03 -23.01 6.92
N SER A 99 -3.39 -24.29 7.17
CA SER A 99 -3.98 -25.16 6.14
C SER A 99 -5.24 -24.57 5.50
N HIS A 100 -6.04 -23.84 6.26
CA HIS A 100 -7.24 -23.15 5.80
C HIS A 100 -7.19 -21.68 6.20
N LEU A 101 -7.72 -20.81 5.33
CA LEU A 101 -7.96 -19.41 5.68
C LEU A 101 -9.27 -19.33 6.46
N THR A 102 -9.31 -18.49 7.50
CA THR A 102 -10.58 -18.16 8.16
C THR A 102 -11.43 -17.26 7.26
N ASP A 103 -12.73 -17.17 7.54
CA ASP A 103 -13.64 -16.28 6.79
C ASP A 103 -13.21 -14.81 6.91
N GLU A 104 -12.66 -14.41 8.08
CA GLU A 104 -12.15 -13.07 8.32
C GLU A 104 -10.90 -12.80 7.46
N GLN A 105 -9.98 -13.78 7.35
CA GLN A 105 -8.81 -13.68 6.47
C GLN A 105 -9.24 -13.60 4.99
N ALA A 106 -10.16 -14.46 4.57
CA ALA A 106 -10.69 -14.43 3.21
C ALA A 106 -11.36 -13.09 2.89
N ARG A 107 -12.17 -12.57 3.81
CA ARG A 107 -12.81 -11.26 3.68
C ARG A 107 -11.79 -10.13 3.61
N TYR A 108 -10.77 -10.16 4.48
CA TYR A 108 -9.69 -9.16 4.46
C TYR A 108 -8.96 -9.14 3.12
N ALA A 109 -8.51 -10.32 2.64
CA ALA A 109 -7.80 -10.46 1.38
C ALA A 109 -8.66 -10.01 0.18
N SER A 110 -9.94 -10.37 0.17
CA SER A 110 -10.89 -9.94 -0.85
C SER A 110 -11.12 -8.43 -0.83
N THR A 111 -11.18 -7.84 0.37
CA THR A 111 -11.35 -6.39 0.54
C THR A 111 -10.15 -5.63 0.00
N ASP A 112 -8.92 -6.10 0.21
CA ASP A 112 -7.71 -5.46 -0.31
C ASP A 112 -7.68 -5.45 -1.85
N ALA A 113 -8.01 -6.58 -2.49
CA ALA A 113 -8.08 -6.67 -3.95
C ALA A 113 -9.21 -5.81 -4.52
N TRP A 114 -10.40 -5.86 -3.92
CA TRP A 114 -11.54 -5.04 -4.32
C TRP A 114 -11.27 -3.54 -4.14
N ALA A 115 -10.65 -3.13 -3.03
CA ALA A 115 -10.32 -1.73 -2.78
C ALA A 115 -9.31 -1.20 -3.80
N THR A 116 -8.32 -2.03 -4.18
CA THR A 116 -7.36 -1.70 -5.23
C THR A 116 -8.06 -1.40 -6.56
N LEU A 117 -8.98 -2.26 -6.99
CA LEU A 117 -9.78 -2.04 -8.18
C LEU A 117 -10.68 -0.80 -8.05
N SER A 118 -11.34 -0.62 -6.90
CA SER A 118 -12.23 0.51 -6.65
C SER A 118 -11.51 1.85 -6.73
N ILE A 119 -10.30 1.95 -6.17
CA ILE A 119 -9.43 3.13 -6.28
C ILE A 119 -9.13 3.44 -7.75
N TYR A 120 -8.71 2.43 -8.52
CA TYR A 120 -8.41 2.61 -9.94
C TYR A 120 -9.60 3.18 -10.71
N LEU A 121 -10.78 2.58 -10.53
CA LEU A 121 -12.00 3.00 -11.22
C LEU A 121 -12.44 4.41 -10.82
N ALA A 122 -12.35 4.76 -9.53
CA ALA A 122 -12.66 6.11 -9.06
C ALA A 122 -11.73 7.15 -9.69
N LEU A 123 -10.44 6.86 -9.77
CA LEU A 123 -9.46 7.78 -10.36
C LEU A 123 -9.61 7.94 -11.87
N GLN A 124 -10.19 6.97 -12.58
CA GLN A 124 -10.51 7.10 -14.02
C GLN A 124 -11.59 8.18 -14.27
N GLN A 125 -12.42 8.50 -13.27
CA GLN A 125 -13.47 9.53 -13.38
C GLN A 125 -12.97 10.93 -13.07
N VAL A 126 -11.70 11.09 -12.66
CA VAL A 126 -11.13 12.37 -12.21
C VAL A 126 -10.00 12.80 -13.14
N LYS A 127 -9.92 14.09 -13.43
CA LYS A 127 -8.82 14.62 -14.25
C LYS A 127 -7.51 14.69 -13.43
N PRO A 128 -6.40 14.14 -13.92
CA PRO A 128 -5.10 14.27 -13.26
C PRO A 128 -4.65 15.72 -13.12
N LEU A 129 -3.86 15.98 -12.09
CA LEU A 129 -3.24 17.29 -11.87
C LEU A 129 -2.16 17.59 -12.92
N SER A 130 -1.88 18.88 -13.13
CA SER A 130 -0.76 19.29 -13.98
C SER A 130 0.59 18.86 -13.37
N LYS A 131 1.61 18.62 -14.19
CA LYS A 131 2.96 18.29 -13.72
C LYS A 131 3.49 19.32 -12.71
N ARG A 132 3.25 20.62 -12.96
CA ARG A 132 3.66 21.71 -12.05
C ARG A 132 2.99 21.59 -10.67
N ALA A 133 1.69 21.27 -10.64
CA ALA A 133 0.96 21.08 -9.38
C ALA A 133 1.49 19.86 -8.60
N ILE A 134 1.77 18.75 -9.28
CA ILE A 134 2.34 17.55 -8.67
C ILE A 134 3.74 17.84 -8.08
N GLU A 135 4.59 18.56 -8.80
CA GLU A 135 5.92 18.94 -8.31
C GLU A 135 5.84 19.86 -7.09
N ALA A 136 4.92 20.82 -7.09
CA ALA A 136 4.70 21.69 -5.93
C ALA A 136 4.26 20.88 -4.69
N LEU A 137 3.32 19.95 -4.85
CA LEU A 137 2.88 19.05 -3.77
C LEU A 137 4.01 18.17 -3.23
N LYS A 138 4.84 17.61 -4.11
CA LYS A 138 6.01 16.79 -3.70
C LYS A 138 7.02 17.60 -2.89
N ARG A 139 7.27 18.85 -3.27
CA ARG A 139 8.16 19.75 -2.51
C ARG A 139 7.58 20.05 -1.12
N ALA A 140 6.31 20.43 -1.06
CA ALA A 140 5.63 20.72 0.20
C ALA A 140 5.61 19.52 1.15
N GLU A 141 5.35 18.31 0.65
CA GLU A 141 5.36 17.09 1.46
C GLU A 141 6.78 16.77 1.98
N LYS A 142 7.80 16.93 1.14
CA LYS A 142 9.20 16.74 1.56
C LYS A 142 9.60 17.71 2.66
N GLU A 143 9.24 18.99 2.53
CA GLU A 143 9.51 20.01 3.54
C GLU A 143 8.77 19.70 4.85
N ALA A 144 7.50 19.30 4.77
CA ALA A 144 6.72 18.88 5.93
C ALA A 144 7.32 17.65 6.63
N GLN A 145 7.84 16.69 5.87
CA GLN A 145 8.50 15.50 6.41
C GLN A 145 9.80 15.85 7.15
N ILE A 146 10.63 16.73 6.58
CA ILE A 146 11.86 17.22 7.22
C ILE A 146 11.53 17.93 8.54
N ARG A 147 10.52 18.81 8.54
CA ARG A 147 10.08 19.51 9.74
C ARG A 147 9.62 18.55 10.84
N ARG A 148 8.80 17.54 10.50
CA ARG A 148 8.35 16.51 11.46
C ARG A 148 9.53 15.72 12.05
N GLN A 149 10.55 15.40 11.23
CA GLN A 149 11.75 14.72 11.71
C GLN A 149 12.57 15.59 12.68
N GLN A 150 12.74 16.87 12.37
CA GLN A 150 13.45 17.82 13.24
C GLN A 150 12.72 18.00 14.58
N GLU A 151 11.38 18.15 14.55
CA GLU A 151 10.57 18.24 15.77
C GLU A 151 10.66 16.98 16.63
N ALA A 152 10.64 15.79 15.99
CA ALA A 152 10.77 14.51 16.71
C ALA A 152 12.16 14.36 17.33
N LEU A 153 13.21 14.79 16.64
CA LEU A 153 14.58 14.77 17.17
C LEU A 153 14.73 15.74 18.35
N ALA A 154 14.20 16.95 18.22
CA ALA A 154 14.24 17.95 19.29
C ALA A 154 13.53 17.47 20.56
N LYS A 155 12.37 16.79 20.42
CA LYS A 155 11.66 16.18 21.55
C LYS A 155 12.50 15.11 22.24
N LYS A 156 13.13 14.20 21.48
CA LYS A 156 14.02 13.18 22.05
C LYS A 156 15.22 13.76 22.79
N CYS A 157 15.83 14.84 22.27
CA CYS A 157 16.92 15.52 22.93
C CYS A 157 16.48 16.19 24.25
N ALA A 158 15.27 16.80 24.26
CA ALA A 158 14.72 17.42 25.47
C ALA A 158 14.40 16.40 26.58
N GLU A 159 13.91 15.20 26.20
CA GLU A 159 13.60 14.12 27.14
C GLU A 159 14.86 13.42 27.69
N SER A 160 15.99 13.49 26.99
CA SER A 160 17.27 12.87 27.39
C SER A 160 18.16 13.75 28.27
N THR A 161 17.78 15.01 28.53
CA THR A 161 18.55 15.93 29.39
C THR A 161 18.10 15.70 30.85
N PRO A 162 18.98 15.20 31.76
CA PRO A 162 18.63 15.02 33.16
C PRO A 162 18.41 16.39 33.82
N PRO A 163 17.48 16.51 34.79
CA PRO A 163 17.29 17.76 35.52
C PRO A 163 18.59 18.15 36.26
N LEU A 164 19.04 19.36 36.06
CA LEU A 164 20.13 19.95 36.83
C LEU A 164 19.71 19.99 38.30
N THR A 165 20.16 19.00 39.09
CA THR A 165 20.03 19.05 40.54
C THR A 165 20.94 20.14 41.06
N SER A 166 20.35 21.23 41.46
CA SER A 166 21.02 22.31 42.21
C SER A 166 21.31 21.81 43.64
N ASN A 167 22.43 21.12 43.82
CA ASN A 167 23.00 20.92 45.16
C ASN A 167 23.82 22.14 45.52
N LEU A 168 23.14 23.21 45.98
CA LEU A 168 23.75 24.27 46.77
C LEU A 168 23.50 23.90 48.23
N SER A 169 24.47 23.25 48.85
CA SER A 169 24.55 23.14 50.30
C SER A 169 25.03 24.49 50.86
N PRO A 170 24.36 25.07 51.86
CA PRO A 170 24.90 26.26 52.52
C PRO A 170 26.04 25.87 53.43
N LEU A 171 27.19 26.52 53.26
CA LEU A 171 28.31 26.48 54.19
C LEU A 171 27.90 27.24 55.45
N THR A 172 27.82 26.56 56.56
CA THR A 172 27.92 27.11 57.94
C THR A 172 29.30 26.84 58.47
#